data_8ffe36bddc4e11ac795ab81502c1d633
#
_entry.id   8ffe36bddc4e11ac795ab81502c1d633
#
_cell.length_a   1.000
_cell.length_b   1.000
_cell.length_c   1.000
_cell.angle_alpha   90.00
_cell.angle_beta   90.00
_cell.angle_gamma   90.00
#
_symmetry.space_group_name_H-M   'P 1'
#
loop_
_entity.id
_entity.type
_entity.pdbx_description
1 polymer ?
#
loop_
_entity_poly.entity_id
_entity_poly.type
_entity_poly.pdbx_seq_one_letter_code
_entity_poly.pdbx_strand_id
1 'polypeptide(L)'
;MEEVPELAFATSTSDPHAGSLADVLWRAAPERRRRCRSDTRYQLGLAPLVRDDRGVLRALLLENLHPLASSVLKAQGIEVETRSGALDESELFEALQGVQLLGIRSKTQVTARVLAEAGDLLAIGAYCIGTNQIELGAASRAGIATFNAPFSNTRSVVELAVAEIIALTRRLTEHDGALHGGIWDKSAEGAHEVRGRTLGIVGYGNIGSQLSVLAESLGMSVVFHDSSEKLSLGNARRVESLDELLAVADVVTLHVDGRAGNAGLFGAPQFARMKPSAIFLNLSRGFVVDYWALREAVLSGRVAGAAVDVFPVEPKSRGDHFDSELRGLPNVILTPHVGGSTEEAQRDIGQFVSGKLRDYVNTGSTTLSVNLPNLALDQHTGCHRFAHLHHNTPGVLAAVNRTFAEHGVNIEGQLLATRGEFGYVVTDVSADIDQAVITQMQEMEQTVRLRVLS
;
A
#
# COMPACT_ATOMS: atom_id res chain seq x y z
N MET A 1 -52.80 -2.74 33.47
CA MET A 1 -53.71 -1.91 32.66
C MET A 1 -53.28 -0.50 32.86
N GLU A 2 -52.46 0.00 31.98
CA GLU A 2 -52.19 1.41 31.76
C GLU A 2 -51.73 1.56 30.31
N GLU A 3 -52.42 2.40 29.60
CA GLU A 3 -52.40 2.58 28.14
C GLU A 3 -51.17 3.37 27.70
N VAL A 4 -50.61 2.98 26.56
CA VAL A 4 -49.55 3.72 25.82
C VAL A 4 -50.29 4.56 24.75
N PRO A 5 -50.04 5.88 24.63
CA PRO A 5 -50.66 6.67 23.57
C PRO A 5 -49.92 6.53 22.24
N GLU A 6 -50.66 6.28 21.19
CA GLU A 6 -50.31 6.37 19.77
C GLU A 6 -49.86 7.79 19.36
N LEU A 7 -48.72 7.91 18.72
CA LEU A 7 -48.29 9.14 18.06
C LEU A 7 -48.61 9.07 16.56
N ALA A 8 -49.60 9.90 16.17
CA ALA A 8 -50.06 10.06 14.81
C ALA A 8 -49.00 10.72 13.90
N PHE A 9 -48.76 10.13 12.72
CA PHE A 9 -48.02 10.73 11.61
C PHE A 9 -48.86 11.79 10.94
N ALA A 10 -48.38 13.05 10.97
CA ALA A 10 -48.96 14.14 10.15
C ALA A 10 -48.22 14.16 8.78
N THR A 11 -49.00 13.92 7.74
CA THR A 11 -48.61 14.14 6.35
C THR A 11 -48.67 15.65 6.06
N SER A 12 -47.54 16.26 5.69
CA SER A 12 -47.53 17.62 5.12
C SER A 12 -47.24 17.58 3.63
N THR A 13 -48.12 18.25 2.92
CA THR A 13 -48.23 18.43 1.50
C THR A 13 -47.04 19.18 0.91
N SER A 14 -46.60 18.75 -0.26
CA SER A 14 -45.55 19.31 -1.10
C SER A 14 -45.95 20.67 -1.67
N ASP A 15 -45.10 21.68 -1.49
CA ASP A 15 -45.11 22.97 -2.18
C ASP A 15 -44.12 22.97 -3.38
N PRO A 16 -44.53 23.27 -4.62
CA PRO A 16 -43.71 23.08 -5.81
C PRO A 16 -42.91 24.31 -6.27
N HIS A 17 -42.52 25.23 -5.40
CA HIS A 17 -41.77 26.44 -5.77
C HIS A 17 -40.59 26.77 -4.85
N ALA A 18 -39.60 25.89 -4.79
CA ALA A 18 -38.26 26.24 -4.28
C ALA A 18 -37.22 25.97 -5.36
N GLY A 19 -36.95 26.99 -6.17
CA GLY A 19 -35.82 26.98 -7.12
C GLY A 19 -34.50 26.90 -6.39
N SER A 20 -33.67 25.97 -6.80
CA SER A 20 -32.32 25.69 -6.26
C SER A 20 -31.42 26.91 -6.41
N LEU A 21 -30.73 27.30 -5.32
CA LEU A 21 -29.68 28.33 -5.26
C LEU A 21 -28.45 28.05 -6.19
N ALA A 22 -28.45 26.94 -6.89
CA ALA A 22 -27.41 26.60 -7.87
C ALA A 22 -27.59 27.33 -9.22
N ASP A 23 -28.77 27.84 -9.55
CA ASP A 23 -29.03 28.46 -10.85
C ASP A 23 -28.73 29.98 -10.93
N VAL A 24 -28.39 30.63 -9.83
CA VAL A 24 -28.18 32.09 -9.78
C VAL A 24 -26.71 32.51 -9.93
N LEU A 25 -25.75 31.61 -9.82
CA LEU A 25 -24.31 31.94 -9.91
C LEU A 25 -23.65 31.67 -11.26
N TRP A 26 -24.41 31.30 -12.31
CA TRP A 26 -23.86 30.92 -13.62
C TRP A 26 -24.04 31.96 -14.75
N ARG A 27 -24.39 33.19 -14.44
CA ARG A 27 -24.56 34.24 -15.46
C ARG A 27 -23.69 35.47 -15.18
N ALA A 28 -22.36 35.35 -15.31
CA ALA A 28 -21.46 36.44 -15.62
C ALA A 28 -20.02 35.99 -15.78
N ALA A 29 -19.64 35.46 -16.95
CA ALA A 29 -18.25 35.49 -17.41
C ALA A 29 -18.25 35.61 -18.93
N PRO A 30 -17.50 36.57 -19.54
CA PRO A 30 -17.51 36.77 -20.97
C PRO A 30 -16.78 35.67 -21.73
N GLU A 31 -17.36 35.29 -22.85
CA GLU A 31 -16.87 34.34 -23.83
C GLU A 31 -15.45 34.68 -24.32
N ARG A 32 -14.50 33.88 -23.91
CA ARG A 32 -13.28 33.60 -24.67
C ARG A 32 -13.09 32.08 -24.78
N ARG A 33 -14.03 31.41 -25.44
CA ARG A 33 -13.85 30.05 -25.92
C ARG A 33 -13.10 30.12 -27.25
N ARG A 34 -11.78 30.04 -27.24
CA ARG A 34 -11.03 29.55 -28.42
C ARG A 34 -11.20 28.03 -28.45
N ARG A 35 -11.80 27.55 -29.52
CA ARG A 35 -12.08 26.13 -29.79
C ARG A 35 -10.79 25.35 -29.89
N CYS A 36 -10.51 24.54 -28.88
CA CYS A 36 -9.72 23.34 -29.08
C CYS A 36 -10.55 22.37 -29.94
N ARG A 37 -10.01 21.82 -31.00
CA ARG A 37 -10.72 20.89 -31.90
C ARG A 37 -11.27 19.74 -31.07
N SER A 38 -12.59 19.57 -31.04
CA SER A 38 -13.28 18.47 -30.39
C SER A 38 -12.82 17.16 -31.01
N ASP A 39 -12.13 16.33 -30.23
CA ASP A 39 -11.84 14.96 -30.62
C ASP A 39 -13.17 14.21 -30.76
N THR A 40 -13.47 13.74 -31.95
CA THR A 40 -14.72 13.06 -32.33
C THR A 40 -14.99 11.81 -31.46
N ARG A 41 -13.99 11.32 -30.73
CA ARG A 41 -14.08 10.17 -29.82
C ARG A 41 -14.82 10.46 -28.52
N TYR A 42 -14.82 11.70 -28.05
CA TYR A 42 -15.60 12.11 -26.88
C TYR A 42 -17.12 11.96 -27.09
N GLN A 43 -17.56 12.02 -28.34
CA GLN A 43 -18.98 11.85 -28.68
C GLN A 43 -19.44 10.37 -28.75
N LEU A 44 -18.50 9.43 -28.77
CA LEU A 44 -18.79 7.99 -28.91
C LEU A 44 -18.61 7.20 -27.59
N GLY A 45 -18.31 7.87 -26.46
CA GLY A 45 -18.12 7.19 -25.15
C GLY A 45 -16.91 6.25 -25.11
N LEU A 46 -15.98 6.35 -26.07
CA LEU A 46 -14.73 5.59 -26.08
C LEU A 46 -13.71 6.27 -25.16
N ALA A 47 -13.15 5.52 -24.23
CA ALA A 47 -12.05 5.99 -23.40
C ALA A 47 -10.91 6.53 -24.29
N PRO A 48 -10.29 7.67 -23.95
CA PRO A 48 -9.15 8.18 -24.69
C PRO A 48 -8.02 7.14 -24.67
N LEU A 49 -7.45 6.84 -25.83
CA LEU A 49 -6.25 6.00 -25.91
C LEU A 49 -5.11 6.76 -25.26
N VAL A 50 -4.59 6.24 -24.16
CA VAL A 50 -3.38 6.77 -23.52
C VAL A 50 -2.21 6.46 -24.45
N ARG A 51 -1.66 7.50 -25.05
CA ARG A 51 -0.50 7.42 -25.94
C ARG A 51 0.62 8.28 -25.36
N ASP A 52 1.82 7.77 -25.34
CA ASP A 52 3.00 8.64 -25.32
C ASP A 52 3.42 8.98 -26.76
N ASP A 53 4.50 9.72 -26.92
CA ASP A 53 5.03 10.09 -28.24
C ASP A 53 5.41 8.86 -29.11
N ARG A 54 5.44 7.66 -28.53
CA ARG A 54 5.79 6.37 -29.15
C ARG A 54 4.56 5.51 -29.50
N GLY A 55 3.34 5.88 -29.09
CA GLY A 55 2.09 5.18 -29.42
C GLY A 55 1.30 4.67 -28.23
N VAL A 56 0.66 3.48 -28.36
CA VAL A 56 -0.15 2.85 -27.31
C VAL A 56 0.75 2.31 -26.21
N LEU A 57 0.48 2.68 -24.95
CA LEU A 57 1.24 2.18 -23.80
C LEU A 57 1.02 0.67 -23.59
N ARG A 58 2.08 -0.01 -23.18
CA ARG A 58 2.07 -1.46 -22.86
C ARG A 58 2.37 -1.68 -21.39
N ALA A 59 1.63 -2.60 -20.77
CA ALA A 59 1.81 -3.03 -19.39
C ALA A 59 2.07 -4.54 -19.34
N LEU A 60 3.06 -4.95 -18.53
CA LEU A 60 3.33 -6.34 -18.19
C LEU A 60 2.96 -6.57 -16.73
N LEU A 61 2.03 -7.49 -16.47
CA LEU A 61 1.58 -7.87 -15.14
C LEU A 61 1.98 -9.31 -14.82
N LEU A 62 2.76 -9.51 -13.75
CA LEU A 62 3.33 -10.80 -13.35
C LEU A 62 2.67 -11.34 -12.08
N GLU A 63 2.94 -12.61 -11.75
CA GLU A 63 2.64 -13.24 -10.45
C GLU A 63 1.14 -13.34 -10.13
N ASN A 64 0.30 -13.65 -11.12
CA ASN A 64 -1.14 -13.86 -10.92
C ASN A 64 -1.84 -12.71 -10.19
N LEU A 65 -1.67 -11.49 -10.67
CA LEU A 65 -2.41 -10.34 -10.13
C LEU A 65 -3.92 -10.52 -10.34
N HIS A 66 -4.70 -9.95 -9.43
CA HIS A 66 -6.16 -9.99 -9.54
C HIS A 66 -6.62 -9.42 -10.90
N PRO A 67 -7.59 -10.03 -11.61
CA PRO A 67 -8.02 -9.63 -12.96
C PRO A 67 -8.43 -8.15 -13.07
N LEU A 68 -8.91 -7.56 -11.98
CA LEU A 68 -9.26 -6.14 -11.92
C LEU A 68 -8.05 -5.23 -12.24
N ALA A 69 -6.83 -5.64 -11.89
CA ALA A 69 -5.62 -4.88 -12.22
C ALA A 69 -5.48 -4.67 -13.73
N SER A 70 -5.64 -5.75 -14.51
CA SER A 70 -5.65 -5.68 -15.97
C SER A 70 -6.83 -4.87 -16.50
N SER A 71 -8.02 -5.03 -15.91
CA SER A 71 -9.23 -4.34 -16.37
C SER A 71 -9.13 -2.83 -16.22
N VAL A 72 -8.57 -2.34 -15.08
CA VAL A 72 -8.37 -0.90 -14.83
C VAL A 72 -7.44 -0.27 -15.87
N LEU A 73 -6.35 -0.94 -16.23
CA LEU A 73 -5.39 -0.44 -17.22
C LEU A 73 -5.95 -0.52 -18.65
N LYS A 74 -6.60 -1.64 -19.01
CA LYS A 74 -7.26 -1.81 -20.32
C LYS A 74 -8.35 -0.76 -20.57
N ALA A 75 -9.10 -0.38 -19.53
CA ALA A 75 -10.11 0.67 -19.61
C ALA A 75 -9.52 2.04 -20.00
N GLN A 76 -8.21 2.24 -19.88
CA GLN A 76 -7.48 3.43 -20.33
C GLN A 76 -6.87 3.26 -21.74
N GLY A 77 -7.15 2.16 -22.43
CA GLY A 77 -6.55 1.88 -23.73
C GLY A 77 -5.10 1.38 -23.67
N ILE A 78 -4.64 0.96 -22.50
CA ILE A 78 -3.30 0.37 -22.31
C ILE A 78 -3.35 -1.10 -22.74
N GLU A 79 -2.41 -1.54 -23.56
CA GLU A 79 -2.25 -2.97 -23.89
C GLU A 79 -1.64 -3.70 -22.69
N VAL A 80 -2.32 -4.75 -22.21
CA VAL A 80 -1.92 -5.48 -21.00
C VAL A 80 -1.62 -6.93 -21.31
N GLU A 81 -0.36 -7.31 -21.13
CA GLU A 81 0.09 -8.70 -21.06
C GLU A 81 0.08 -9.18 -19.61
N THR A 82 -0.35 -10.42 -19.37
CA THR A 82 -0.35 -11.02 -18.02
C THR A 82 0.37 -12.36 -18.05
N ARG A 83 1.24 -12.60 -17.05
CA ARG A 83 1.93 -13.89 -16.85
C ARG A 83 1.71 -14.40 -15.42
N SER A 84 1.58 -15.72 -15.28
CA SER A 84 1.23 -16.33 -13.98
C SER A 84 2.38 -16.42 -12.99
N GLY A 85 3.61 -16.47 -13.46
CA GLY A 85 4.82 -16.65 -12.65
C GLY A 85 5.57 -15.37 -12.36
N ALA A 86 6.55 -15.46 -11.47
CA ALA A 86 7.65 -14.51 -11.39
C ALA A 86 8.63 -14.82 -12.54
N LEU A 87 9.34 -13.82 -13.00
CA LEU A 87 10.42 -13.94 -13.97
C LEU A 87 11.77 -13.82 -13.27
N ASP A 88 12.75 -14.55 -13.76
CA ASP A 88 14.14 -14.30 -13.38
C ASP A 88 14.69 -13.02 -14.02
N GLU A 89 15.92 -12.63 -13.70
CA GLU A 89 16.50 -11.38 -14.16
C GLU A 89 16.62 -11.33 -15.70
N SER A 90 17.02 -12.44 -16.33
CA SER A 90 17.20 -12.54 -17.77
C SER A 90 15.87 -12.54 -18.53
N GLU A 91 14.90 -13.28 -18.05
CA GLU A 91 13.54 -13.31 -18.59
C GLU A 91 12.86 -11.94 -18.47
N LEU A 92 13.05 -11.26 -17.33
CA LEU A 92 12.49 -9.95 -17.07
C LEU A 92 13.07 -8.89 -18.00
N PHE A 93 14.36 -8.96 -18.25
CA PHE A 93 15.05 -8.08 -19.20
C PHE A 93 14.46 -8.16 -20.60
N GLU A 94 14.26 -9.37 -21.12
CA GLU A 94 13.66 -9.58 -22.44
C GLU A 94 12.19 -9.13 -22.46
N ALA A 95 11.44 -9.42 -21.40
CA ALA A 95 10.02 -9.14 -21.31
C ALA A 95 9.70 -7.64 -21.18
N LEU A 96 10.64 -6.82 -20.73
CA LEU A 96 10.47 -5.37 -20.55
C LEU A 96 10.72 -4.56 -21.83
N GLN A 97 11.14 -5.17 -22.93
CA GLN A 97 11.36 -4.45 -24.18
C GLN A 97 10.06 -3.84 -24.72
N GLY A 98 10.01 -2.50 -24.82
CA GLY A 98 8.84 -1.75 -25.24
C GLY A 98 7.67 -1.77 -24.23
N VAL A 99 7.93 -2.04 -22.94
CA VAL A 99 6.96 -2.01 -21.86
C VAL A 99 7.13 -0.74 -21.02
N GLN A 100 6.03 -0.01 -20.81
CA GLN A 100 6.02 1.23 -20.02
C GLN A 100 5.58 1.01 -18.57
N LEU A 101 4.77 -0.01 -18.29
CA LEU A 101 4.26 -0.28 -16.94
C LEU A 101 4.56 -1.73 -16.55
N LEU A 102 5.20 -1.92 -15.42
CA LEU A 102 5.43 -3.23 -14.84
C LEU A 102 4.60 -3.41 -13.57
N GLY A 103 3.83 -4.50 -13.49
CA GLY A 103 3.14 -4.93 -12.27
C GLY A 103 3.73 -6.24 -11.72
N ILE A 104 4.17 -6.22 -10.46
CA ILE A 104 4.72 -7.40 -9.76
C ILE A 104 4.09 -7.55 -8.38
N ARG A 105 4.29 -8.71 -7.74
CA ARG A 105 4.03 -8.88 -6.30
C ARG A 105 5.36 -8.89 -5.54
N SER A 106 5.66 -9.97 -4.84
CA SER A 106 6.78 -10.04 -3.89
C SER A 106 7.95 -10.91 -4.36
N LYS A 107 7.82 -11.62 -5.49
CA LYS A 107 8.81 -12.63 -5.92
C LYS A 107 9.77 -12.13 -6.99
N THR A 108 9.28 -11.40 -7.99
CA THR A 108 10.10 -10.86 -9.08
C THR A 108 11.05 -9.80 -8.54
N GLN A 109 12.36 -10.00 -8.75
CA GLN A 109 13.38 -9.05 -8.32
C GLN A 109 13.68 -8.05 -9.44
N VAL A 110 13.48 -6.76 -9.16
CA VAL A 110 13.78 -5.66 -10.09
C VAL A 110 15.07 -4.99 -9.63
N THR A 111 16.17 -5.50 -10.16
CA THR A 111 17.53 -5.07 -9.81
C THR A 111 17.94 -3.77 -10.54
N ALA A 112 19.01 -3.14 -10.07
CA ALA A 112 19.58 -1.97 -10.74
C ALA A 112 19.97 -2.27 -12.19
N ARG A 113 20.43 -3.49 -12.48
CA ARG A 113 20.79 -3.93 -13.82
C ARG A 113 19.58 -3.96 -14.76
N VAL A 114 18.46 -4.53 -14.30
CA VAL A 114 17.19 -4.53 -15.06
C VAL A 114 16.74 -3.10 -15.35
N LEU A 115 16.77 -2.24 -14.32
CA LEU A 115 16.32 -0.85 -14.43
C LEU A 115 17.18 0.00 -15.39
N ALA A 116 18.48 -0.26 -15.45
CA ALA A 116 19.39 0.46 -16.34
C ALA A 116 19.08 0.20 -17.83
N GLU A 117 18.58 -0.98 -18.15
CA GLU A 117 18.29 -1.42 -19.52
C GLU A 117 16.80 -1.25 -19.90
N ALA A 118 15.94 -1.01 -18.92
CA ALA A 118 14.50 -0.81 -19.13
C ALA A 118 14.17 0.64 -19.52
N GLY A 119 14.75 1.15 -20.61
CA GLY A 119 14.67 2.55 -21.03
C GLY A 119 13.23 3.06 -21.27
N ASP A 120 12.32 2.16 -21.68
CA ASP A 120 10.92 2.50 -21.95
C ASP A 120 10.06 2.50 -20.68
N LEU A 121 10.52 1.88 -19.58
CA LEU A 121 9.73 1.73 -18.37
C LEU A 121 9.51 3.09 -17.69
N LEU A 122 8.24 3.42 -17.44
CA LEU A 122 7.80 4.67 -16.79
C LEU A 122 7.47 4.44 -15.32
N ALA A 123 6.82 3.33 -15.01
CA ALA A 123 6.41 3.06 -13.64
C ALA A 123 6.35 1.57 -13.31
N ILE A 124 6.54 1.28 -12.00
CA ILE A 124 6.41 -0.05 -11.42
C ILE A 124 5.31 -0.03 -10.37
N GLY A 125 4.38 -0.97 -10.44
CA GLY A 125 3.40 -1.27 -9.42
C GLY A 125 3.79 -2.51 -8.63
N ALA A 126 4.09 -2.36 -7.34
CA ALA A 126 4.20 -3.47 -6.41
C ALA A 126 2.81 -3.78 -5.83
N TYR A 127 2.17 -4.84 -6.28
CA TYR A 127 0.83 -5.27 -5.83
C TYR A 127 0.92 -6.00 -4.48
N CYS A 128 1.61 -5.37 -3.54
CA CYS A 128 1.83 -5.81 -2.16
C CYS A 128 2.23 -4.59 -1.30
N ILE A 129 2.43 -4.79 0.00
CA ILE A 129 2.92 -3.71 0.90
C ILE A 129 4.42 -3.50 0.74
N GLY A 130 5.21 -4.59 0.75
CA GLY A 130 6.67 -4.55 0.68
C GLY A 130 7.18 -4.11 -0.68
N THR A 131 8.34 -3.45 -0.70
CA THR A 131 9.04 -3.04 -1.93
C THR A 131 10.49 -3.52 -1.94
N ASN A 132 10.84 -4.46 -1.07
CA ASN A 132 12.21 -4.96 -0.90
C ASN A 132 12.76 -5.66 -2.16
N GLN A 133 11.86 -6.13 -3.03
CA GLN A 133 12.16 -6.75 -4.33
C GLN A 133 12.50 -5.73 -5.42
N ILE A 134 12.45 -4.42 -5.14
CA ILE A 134 12.73 -3.35 -6.11
C ILE A 134 13.87 -2.47 -5.59
N GLU A 135 14.90 -2.27 -6.37
CA GLU A 135 15.97 -1.34 -6.06
C GLU A 135 15.53 0.12 -6.26
N LEU A 136 14.82 0.66 -5.25
CA LEU A 136 14.16 1.98 -5.32
C LEU A 136 15.11 3.12 -5.69
N GLY A 137 16.36 3.10 -5.20
CA GLY A 137 17.35 4.12 -5.55
C GLY A 137 17.71 4.09 -7.04
N ALA A 138 17.86 2.90 -7.62
CA ALA A 138 18.09 2.75 -9.04
C ALA A 138 16.88 3.18 -9.87
N ALA A 139 15.66 2.83 -9.42
CA ALA A 139 14.43 3.28 -10.07
C ALA A 139 14.31 4.81 -10.10
N SER A 140 14.66 5.49 -8.99
CA SER A 140 14.67 6.96 -8.93
C SER A 140 15.67 7.57 -9.93
N ARG A 141 16.89 7.04 -9.99
CA ARG A 141 17.91 7.51 -10.94
C ARG A 141 17.52 7.28 -12.40
N ALA A 142 16.80 6.21 -12.69
CA ALA A 142 16.25 5.93 -14.02
C ALA A 142 14.96 6.72 -14.32
N GLY A 143 14.46 7.51 -13.38
CA GLY A 143 13.23 8.28 -13.54
C GLY A 143 11.97 7.40 -13.57
N ILE A 144 12.00 6.24 -12.94
CA ILE A 144 10.89 5.27 -12.91
C ILE A 144 10.14 5.42 -11.59
N ALA A 145 8.87 5.79 -11.66
CA ALA A 145 8.01 5.90 -10.48
C ALA A 145 7.63 4.52 -9.93
N THR A 146 7.69 4.33 -8.62
CA THR A 146 7.29 3.08 -7.99
C THR A 146 6.14 3.32 -7.02
N PHE A 147 5.08 2.50 -7.13
CA PHE A 147 3.90 2.53 -6.28
C PHE A 147 3.69 1.17 -5.63
N ASN A 148 3.15 1.16 -4.41
CA ASN A 148 2.77 -0.04 -3.70
C ASN A 148 1.35 0.08 -3.13
N ALA A 149 0.88 -0.96 -2.41
CA ALA A 149 -0.43 -0.98 -1.76
C ALA A 149 -0.29 -0.94 -0.22
N PRO A 150 -0.02 0.24 0.40
CA PRO A 150 0.32 0.31 1.82
C PRO A 150 -0.86 0.06 2.77
N PHE A 151 -2.11 0.07 2.27
CA PHE A 151 -3.31 0.05 3.12
C PHE A 151 -4.33 -1.04 2.74
N SER A 152 -4.27 -1.58 1.52
CA SER A 152 -5.36 -2.35 0.91
C SER A 152 -5.62 -3.71 1.55
N ASN A 153 -4.68 -4.26 2.32
CA ASN A 153 -4.83 -5.54 3.03
C ASN A 153 -4.88 -5.38 4.56
N THR A 154 -4.94 -4.15 5.07
CA THR A 154 -4.91 -3.88 6.51
C THR A 154 -6.01 -4.65 7.25
N ARG A 155 -7.23 -4.62 6.71
CA ARG A 155 -8.38 -5.29 7.32
C ARG A 155 -8.20 -6.81 7.41
N SER A 156 -7.69 -7.44 6.36
CA SER A 156 -7.44 -8.88 6.32
C SER A 156 -6.45 -9.33 7.39
N VAL A 157 -5.33 -8.59 7.55
CA VAL A 157 -4.33 -8.90 8.59
C VAL A 157 -4.93 -8.73 10.00
N VAL A 158 -5.72 -7.68 10.20
CA VAL A 158 -6.38 -7.42 11.50
C VAL A 158 -7.36 -8.54 11.86
N GLU A 159 -8.14 -9.03 10.89
CA GLU A 159 -9.09 -10.13 11.12
C GLU A 159 -8.36 -11.44 11.43
N LEU A 160 -7.26 -11.75 10.74
CA LEU A 160 -6.44 -12.90 11.07
C LEU A 160 -5.87 -12.78 12.48
N ALA A 161 -5.30 -11.61 12.85
CA ALA A 161 -4.77 -11.39 14.20
C ALA A 161 -5.83 -11.60 15.28
N VAL A 162 -7.06 -11.08 15.11
CA VAL A 162 -8.17 -11.28 16.04
C VAL A 162 -8.54 -12.76 16.15
N ALA A 163 -8.63 -13.46 15.02
CA ALA A 163 -8.94 -14.89 15.00
C ALA A 163 -7.88 -15.71 15.75
N GLU A 164 -6.60 -15.43 15.52
CA GLU A 164 -5.48 -16.10 16.16
C GLU A 164 -5.41 -15.79 17.67
N ILE A 165 -5.64 -14.54 18.08
CA ILE A 165 -5.72 -14.15 19.50
C ILE A 165 -6.81 -14.97 20.22
N ILE A 166 -7.99 -15.07 19.65
CA ILE A 166 -9.10 -15.84 20.24
C ILE A 166 -8.77 -17.33 20.23
N ALA A 167 -8.29 -17.87 19.12
CA ALA A 167 -7.96 -19.30 18.98
C ALA A 167 -6.91 -19.74 20.00
N LEU A 168 -5.83 -18.97 20.15
CA LEU A 168 -4.77 -19.26 21.12
C LEU A 168 -5.24 -19.11 22.56
N THR A 169 -5.97 -18.04 22.88
CA THR A 169 -6.50 -17.79 24.22
C THR A 169 -7.47 -18.91 24.66
N ARG A 170 -8.18 -19.52 23.71
CA ARG A 170 -9.11 -20.63 23.93
C ARG A 170 -8.48 -22.01 23.73
N ARG A 171 -7.20 -22.10 23.34
CA ARG A 171 -6.52 -23.35 22.98
C ARG A 171 -7.29 -24.15 21.92
N LEU A 172 -7.88 -23.44 20.97
CA LEU A 172 -8.83 -24.03 20.02
C LEU A 172 -8.21 -25.11 19.15
N THR A 173 -6.98 -24.89 18.67
CA THR A 173 -6.25 -25.84 17.80
C THR A 173 -5.90 -27.14 18.53
N GLU A 174 -5.63 -27.09 19.83
CA GLU A 174 -5.34 -28.28 20.63
C GLU A 174 -6.59 -29.10 20.89
N HIS A 175 -7.71 -28.43 21.24
CA HIS A 175 -9.01 -29.11 21.44
C HIS A 175 -9.52 -29.72 20.13
N ASP A 176 -9.39 -29.01 19.02
CA ASP A 176 -9.76 -29.49 17.68
C ASP A 176 -8.91 -30.74 17.31
N GLY A 177 -7.60 -30.63 17.43
CA GLY A 177 -6.68 -31.73 17.15
C GLY A 177 -6.91 -32.95 18.03
N ALA A 178 -7.17 -32.76 19.33
CA ALA A 178 -7.49 -33.85 20.27
C ALA A 178 -8.79 -34.58 19.84
N LEU A 179 -9.82 -33.82 19.49
CA LEU A 179 -11.10 -34.41 19.07
C LEU A 179 -11.01 -35.14 17.73
N HIS A 180 -10.25 -34.60 16.76
CA HIS A 180 -9.93 -35.31 15.53
C HIS A 180 -9.08 -36.57 15.76
N GLY A 181 -8.26 -36.59 16.83
CA GLY A 181 -7.55 -37.77 17.32
C GLY A 181 -8.41 -38.74 18.13
N GLY A 182 -9.71 -38.49 18.28
CA GLY A 182 -10.65 -39.32 19.03
C GLY A 182 -10.61 -39.13 20.54
N ILE A 183 -9.97 -38.05 21.04
CA ILE A 183 -9.84 -37.75 22.47
C ILE A 183 -10.88 -36.67 22.85
N TRP A 184 -11.77 -37.02 23.76
CA TRP A 184 -12.76 -36.09 24.33
C TRP A 184 -12.15 -35.37 25.54
N ASP A 185 -11.57 -34.18 25.30
CA ASP A 185 -11.06 -33.31 26.36
C ASP A 185 -11.99 -32.11 26.57
N LYS A 186 -12.56 -31.97 27.74
CA LYS A 186 -13.48 -30.91 28.18
C LYS A 186 -12.84 -29.99 29.23
N SER A 187 -11.53 -30.07 29.41
CA SER A 187 -10.78 -29.25 30.37
C SER A 187 -10.89 -27.76 30.02
N ALA A 188 -11.05 -26.93 31.04
CA ALA A 188 -10.92 -25.48 30.93
C ALA A 188 -9.49 -24.99 31.29
N GLU A 189 -8.55 -25.90 31.54
CA GLU A 189 -7.19 -25.57 31.96
C GLU A 189 -6.45 -24.79 30.87
N GLY A 190 -5.93 -23.61 31.24
CA GLY A 190 -5.22 -22.71 30.30
C GLY A 190 -6.11 -22.03 29.25
N ALA A 191 -7.41 -22.33 29.20
CA ALA A 191 -8.36 -21.63 28.31
C ALA A 191 -8.94 -20.41 29.02
N HIS A 192 -8.98 -19.27 28.32
CA HIS A 192 -9.40 -17.99 28.86
C HIS A 192 -10.34 -17.22 27.92
N GLU A 193 -10.99 -16.19 28.45
CA GLU A 193 -11.67 -15.15 27.65
C GLU A 193 -10.67 -14.04 27.29
N VAL A 194 -10.86 -13.37 26.15
CA VAL A 194 -10.07 -12.18 25.76
C VAL A 194 -10.53 -10.93 26.51
N ARG A 195 -11.80 -10.90 26.91
CA ARG A 195 -12.38 -9.79 27.69
C ARG A 195 -11.60 -9.57 28.99
N GLY A 196 -11.24 -8.29 29.26
CA GLY A 196 -10.49 -7.89 30.45
C GLY A 196 -8.99 -8.16 30.35
N ARG A 197 -8.48 -8.76 29.24
CA ARG A 197 -7.05 -8.93 29.01
C ARG A 197 -6.45 -7.72 28.34
N THR A 198 -5.14 -7.57 28.50
CA THR A 198 -4.37 -6.49 27.89
C THR A 198 -3.69 -6.96 26.60
N LEU A 199 -4.01 -6.29 25.49
CA LEU A 199 -3.31 -6.45 24.22
C LEU A 199 -2.16 -5.43 24.13
N GLY A 200 -0.94 -5.90 23.96
CA GLY A 200 0.26 -5.10 23.69
C GLY A 200 0.57 -5.11 22.19
N ILE A 201 0.53 -3.95 21.55
CA ILE A 201 0.79 -3.77 20.13
C ILE A 201 2.16 -3.13 19.93
N VAL A 202 3.09 -3.82 19.27
CA VAL A 202 4.41 -3.31 18.89
C VAL A 202 4.35 -2.86 17.43
N GLY A 203 4.39 -1.53 17.20
CA GLY A 203 4.14 -0.90 15.91
C GLY A 203 2.69 -0.48 15.74
N TYR A 204 2.40 0.80 16.00
CA TYR A 204 1.06 1.38 15.95
C TYR A 204 0.82 2.11 14.63
N GLY A 205 1.04 1.38 13.52
CA GLY A 205 0.76 1.81 12.15
C GLY A 205 -0.69 1.52 11.73
N ASN A 206 -0.91 1.34 10.43
CA ASN A 206 -2.26 1.09 9.87
C ASN A 206 -2.92 -0.17 10.44
N ILE A 207 -2.16 -1.25 10.59
CA ILE A 207 -2.64 -2.52 11.14
C ILE A 207 -2.86 -2.39 12.65
N GLY A 208 -1.84 -1.94 13.39
CA GLY A 208 -1.90 -1.84 14.85
C GLY A 208 -3.04 -0.93 15.34
N SER A 209 -3.27 0.20 14.67
CA SER A 209 -4.35 1.12 15.03
C SER A 209 -5.74 0.54 14.75
N GLN A 210 -5.96 -0.16 13.63
CA GLN A 210 -7.23 -0.84 13.38
C GLN A 210 -7.45 -2.02 14.33
N LEU A 211 -6.39 -2.79 14.63
CA LEU A 211 -6.47 -3.89 15.58
C LEU A 211 -6.85 -3.39 16.97
N SER A 212 -6.33 -2.23 17.41
CA SER A 212 -6.67 -1.66 18.72
C SER A 212 -8.17 -1.40 18.88
N VAL A 213 -8.83 -0.88 17.84
CA VAL A 213 -10.27 -0.60 17.83
C VAL A 213 -11.09 -1.89 17.92
N LEU A 214 -10.70 -2.94 17.19
CA LEU A 214 -11.39 -4.23 17.26
C LEU A 214 -11.16 -4.94 18.61
N ALA A 215 -9.95 -4.88 19.14
CA ALA A 215 -9.64 -5.45 20.46
C ALA A 215 -10.45 -4.77 21.57
N GLU A 216 -10.59 -3.45 21.52
CA GLU A 216 -11.47 -2.71 22.44
C GLU A 216 -12.91 -3.18 22.35
N SER A 217 -13.44 -3.40 21.14
CA SER A 217 -14.80 -3.89 20.94
C SER A 217 -15.04 -5.30 21.51
N LEU A 218 -13.96 -6.09 21.68
CA LEU A 218 -13.97 -7.39 22.36
C LEU A 218 -13.78 -7.28 23.88
N GLY A 219 -13.71 -6.07 24.42
CA GLY A 219 -13.52 -5.80 25.84
C GLY A 219 -12.08 -5.96 26.34
N MET A 220 -11.09 -5.88 25.46
CA MET A 220 -9.66 -5.84 25.81
C MET A 220 -9.21 -4.42 26.18
N SER A 221 -8.24 -4.30 27.06
CA SER A 221 -7.45 -3.08 27.23
C SER A 221 -6.29 -3.08 26.23
N VAL A 222 -5.96 -1.94 25.64
CA VAL A 222 -4.88 -1.88 24.65
C VAL A 222 -3.75 -0.98 25.13
N VAL A 223 -2.53 -1.48 25.06
CA VAL A 223 -1.30 -0.69 25.17
C VAL A 223 -0.47 -0.83 23.90
N PHE A 224 0.23 0.24 23.50
CA PHE A 224 1.09 0.15 22.33
C PHE A 224 2.42 0.87 22.53
N HIS A 225 3.45 0.37 21.82
CA HIS A 225 4.74 1.00 21.67
C HIS A 225 5.06 1.20 20.19
N ASP A 226 5.52 2.43 19.85
CA ASP A 226 5.97 2.77 18.49
C ASP A 226 7.18 3.71 18.59
N SER A 227 8.14 3.57 17.68
CA SER A 227 9.35 4.40 17.61
C SER A 227 9.06 5.86 17.26
N SER A 228 7.86 6.16 16.73
CA SER A 228 7.40 7.51 16.42
C SER A 228 6.14 7.85 17.22
N GLU A 229 5.87 9.14 17.35
CA GLU A 229 4.63 9.60 17.97
C GLU A 229 3.42 9.20 17.13
N LYS A 230 2.38 8.66 17.77
CA LYS A 230 1.14 8.17 17.13
C LYS A 230 -0.07 8.66 17.91
N LEU A 231 -1.12 8.99 17.17
CA LEU A 231 -2.42 9.28 17.78
C LEU A 231 -3.06 7.99 18.31
N SER A 232 -3.35 7.96 19.61
CA SER A 232 -4.07 6.86 20.25
C SER A 232 -5.53 6.85 19.80
N LEU A 233 -6.06 5.65 19.47
CA LEU A 233 -7.47 5.43 19.11
C LEU A 233 -8.17 4.65 20.22
N GLY A 234 -9.43 5.00 20.50
CA GLY A 234 -10.24 4.33 21.53
C GLY A 234 -9.55 4.31 22.91
N ASN A 235 -9.53 3.13 23.54
CA ASN A 235 -8.89 2.93 24.85
C ASN A 235 -7.36 2.67 24.76
N ALA A 236 -6.77 2.71 23.57
CA ALA A 236 -5.35 2.43 23.38
C ALA A 236 -4.47 3.48 24.09
N ARG A 237 -3.54 3.02 24.91
CA ARG A 237 -2.60 3.86 25.65
C ARG A 237 -1.17 3.58 25.17
N ARG A 238 -0.46 4.66 24.79
CA ARG A 238 0.98 4.57 24.50
C ARG A 238 1.76 4.29 25.76
N VAL A 239 2.78 3.44 25.66
CA VAL A 239 3.79 3.22 26.69
C VAL A 239 5.17 3.65 26.19
N GLU A 240 6.03 4.11 27.09
CA GLU A 240 7.29 4.74 26.73
C GLU A 240 8.34 3.73 26.24
N SER A 241 8.27 2.49 26.68
CA SER A 241 9.24 1.45 26.31
C SER A 241 8.58 0.12 25.95
N LEU A 242 9.28 -0.67 25.16
CA LEU A 242 8.90 -2.06 24.87
C LEU A 242 8.82 -2.89 26.17
N ASP A 243 9.74 -2.67 27.10
CA ASP A 243 9.79 -3.39 28.39
C ASP A 243 8.53 -3.12 29.24
N GLU A 244 8.03 -1.90 29.26
CA GLU A 244 6.77 -1.56 29.92
C GLU A 244 5.58 -2.29 29.29
N LEU A 245 5.53 -2.35 27.95
CA LEU A 245 4.50 -3.10 27.23
C LEU A 245 4.53 -4.57 27.60
N LEU A 246 5.71 -5.20 27.54
CA LEU A 246 5.89 -6.63 27.81
C LEU A 246 5.50 -7.03 29.22
N ALA A 247 5.73 -6.14 30.20
CA ALA A 247 5.41 -6.39 31.59
C ALA A 247 3.90 -6.44 31.89
N VAL A 248 3.07 -5.75 31.08
CA VAL A 248 1.64 -5.60 31.35
C VAL A 248 0.74 -6.38 30.37
N ALA A 249 1.26 -6.75 29.17
CA ALA A 249 0.46 -7.38 28.14
C ALA A 249 0.23 -8.87 28.38
N ASP A 250 -1.03 -9.32 28.25
CA ASP A 250 -1.41 -10.73 28.21
C ASP A 250 -1.25 -11.32 26.81
N VAL A 251 -1.37 -10.48 25.78
CA VAL A 251 -1.14 -10.83 24.38
C VAL A 251 -0.22 -9.77 23.79
N VAL A 252 0.85 -10.19 23.12
CA VAL A 252 1.82 -9.32 22.44
C VAL A 252 1.76 -9.61 20.94
N THR A 253 1.54 -8.58 20.12
CA THR A 253 1.48 -8.71 18.65
C THR A 253 2.38 -7.69 17.96
N LEU A 254 3.11 -8.16 16.92
CA LEU A 254 4.05 -7.35 16.16
C LEU A 254 3.44 -6.88 14.85
N HIS A 255 3.49 -5.57 14.62
CA HIS A 255 3.04 -4.90 13.38
C HIS A 255 4.05 -3.86 12.91
N VAL A 256 5.34 -4.15 13.09
CA VAL A 256 6.46 -3.29 12.65
C VAL A 256 6.75 -3.48 11.17
N ASP A 257 7.36 -2.47 10.54
CA ASP A 257 7.77 -2.54 9.14
C ASP A 257 9.06 -3.35 8.91
N GLY A 258 9.40 -3.58 7.64
CA GLY A 258 10.55 -4.37 7.21
C GLY A 258 11.88 -3.62 7.17
N ARG A 259 12.05 -2.50 7.90
CA ARG A 259 13.34 -1.80 7.96
C ARG A 259 14.41 -2.64 8.67
N ALA A 260 15.66 -2.53 8.23
CA ALA A 260 16.79 -3.31 8.78
C ALA A 260 16.97 -3.11 10.29
N GLY A 261 16.62 -1.94 10.83
CA GLY A 261 16.69 -1.65 12.27
C GLY A 261 15.73 -2.45 13.15
N ASN A 262 14.76 -3.16 12.56
CA ASN A 262 13.85 -4.05 13.28
C ASN A 262 14.32 -5.51 13.27
N ALA A 263 15.48 -5.84 12.68
CA ALA A 263 16.01 -7.18 12.68
C ALA A 263 16.36 -7.62 14.11
N GLY A 264 15.89 -8.82 14.53
CA GLY A 264 16.13 -9.36 15.85
C GLY A 264 15.52 -8.56 17.00
N LEU A 265 14.48 -7.75 16.75
CA LEU A 265 13.80 -6.96 17.78
C LEU A 265 13.26 -7.81 18.92
N PHE A 266 12.85 -9.06 18.62
CA PHE A 266 12.34 -10.02 19.60
C PHE A 266 13.25 -11.24 19.68
N GLY A 267 13.83 -11.46 20.83
CA GLY A 267 14.64 -12.62 21.17
C GLY A 267 14.42 -13.07 22.61
N ALA A 268 15.31 -13.91 23.13
CA ALA A 268 15.20 -14.46 24.47
C ALA A 268 15.02 -13.40 25.58
N PRO A 269 15.68 -12.23 25.56
CA PRO A 269 15.45 -11.19 26.57
C PRO A 269 14.03 -10.64 26.56
N GLN A 270 13.42 -10.46 25.39
CA GLN A 270 12.04 -9.95 25.26
C GLN A 270 11.02 -10.99 25.74
N PHE A 271 11.18 -12.26 25.34
CA PHE A 271 10.30 -13.33 25.83
C PHE A 271 10.42 -13.50 27.35
N ALA A 272 11.61 -13.35 27.94
CA ALA A 272 11.79 -13.40 29.38
C ALA A 272 11.08 -12.28 30.14
N ARG A 273 10.83 -11.12 29.50
CA ARG A 273 10.11 -9.96 30.10
C ARG A 273 8.60 -10.04 29.96
N MET A 274 8.08 -10.84 29.03
CA MET A 274 6.64 -11.03 28.89
C MET A 274 6.04 -11.58 30.18
N LYS A 275 4.77 -11.35 30.40
CA LYS A 275 4.03 -12.01 31.51
C LYS A 275 4.10 -13.53 31.37
N PRO A 276 4.18 -14.28 32.46
CA PRO A 276 4.01 -15.74 32.41
C PRO A 276 2.70 -16.09 31.69
N SER A 277 2.76 -17.11 30.83
CA SER A 277 1.60 -17.56 30.04
C SER A 277 0.99 -16.51 29.09
N ALA A 278 1.75 -15.49 28.70
CA ALA A 278 1.33 -14.58 27.66
C ALA A 278 1.32 -15.26 26.27
N ILE A 279 0.51 -14.71 25.38
CA ILE A 279 0.41 -15.14 23.96
C ILE A 279 1.23 -14.21 23.10
N PHE A 280 1.87 -14.74 22.05
CA PHE A 280 2.70 -13.99 21.14
C PHE A 280 2.28 -14.16 19.68
N LEU A 281 2.19 -13.04 18.92
CA LEU A 281 1.87 -13.05 17.49
C LEU A 281 2.94 -12.30 16.68
N ASN A 282 3.36 -12.88 15.55
CA ASN A 282 4.16 -12.21 14.54
C ASN A 282 3.48 -12.28 13.16
N LEU A 283 2.81 -11.19 12.78
CA LEU A 283 2.23 -10.98 11.46
C LEU A 283 2.96 -9.84 10.71
N SER A 284 4.21 -9.58 11.07
CA SER A 284 5.00 -8.47 10.50
C SER A 284 6.07 -8.97 9.50
N ARG A 285 7.25 -9.37 9.98
CA ARG A 285 8.35 -9.93 9.16
C ARG A 285 9.08 -11.01 9.93
N GLY A 286 9.52 -12.06 9.22
CA GLY A 286 10.19 -13.22 9.83
C GLY A 286 11.48 -12.87 10.55
N PHE A 287 12.31 -12.01 9.98
CA PHE A 287 13.61 -11.62 10.53
C PHE A 287 13.54 -10.73 11.79
N VAL A 288 12.34 -10.28 12.17
CA VAL A 288 12.12 -9.48 13.40
C VAL A 288 12.26 -10.33 14.66
N VAL A 289 12.03 -11.66 14.56
CA VAL A 289 11.94 -12.57 15.69
C VAL A 289 13.00 -13.68 15.59
N ASP A 290 13.66 -13.96 16.71
CA ASP A 290 14.46 -15.18 16.89
C ASP A 290 13.50 -16.34 17.22
N TYR A 291 13.29 -17.23 16.23
CA TYR A 291 12.36 -18.35 16.38
C TYR A 291 12.89 -19.50 17.23
N TRP A 292 14.20 -19.63 17.39
CA TRP A 292 14.76 -20.55 18.38
C TRP A 292 14.43 -20.07 19.80
N ALA A 293 14.55 -18.77 20.05
CA ALA A 293 14.17 -18.20 21.34
C ALA A 293 12.65 -18.32 21.60
N LEU A 294 11.82 -18.14 20.57
CA LEU A 294 10.37 -18.35 20.68
C LEU A 294 10.05 -19.83 21.00
N ARG A 295 10.69 -20.76 20.30
CA ARG A 295 10.54 -22.21 20.56
C ARG A 295 10.83 -22.55 22.03
N GLU A 296 11.96 -22.11 22.58
CA GLU A 296 12.31 -22.34 23.96
C GLU A 296 11.32 -21.68 24.95
N ALA A 297 10.81 -20.49 24.61
CA ALA A 297 9.80 -19.80 25.41
C ALA A 297 8.45 -20.56 25.44
N VAL A 298 8.06 -21.19 24.34
CA VAL A 298 6.85 -22.03 24.26
C VAL A 298 7.06 -23.33 25.04
N LEU A 299 8.17 -24.03 24.82
CA LEU A 299 8.47 -25.32 25.49
C LEU A 299 8.61 -25.17 27.00
N SER A 300 9.15 -24.06 27.48
CA SER A 300 9.24 -23.78 28.92
C SER A 300 7.89 -23.30 29.54
N GLY A 301 6.86 -23.11 28.75
CA GLY A 301 5.56 -22.55 29.21
C GLY A 301 5.62 -21.05 29.52
N ARG A 302 6.70 -20.36 29.20
CA ARG A 302 6.82 -18.91 29.36
C ARG A 302 5.85 -18.18 28.44
N VAL A 303 5.74 -18.65 27.20
CA VAL A 303 4.72 -18.25 26.21
C VAL A 303 3.70 -19.40 26.12
N ALA A 304 2.44 -19.12 26.42
CA ALA A 304 1.38 -20.13 26.45
C ALA A 304 0.90 -20.54 25.06
N GLY A 305 1.19 -19.73 24.05
CA GLY A 305 0.85 -20.01 22.65
C GLY A 305 1.39 -18.93 21.74
N ALA A 306 1.60 -19.28 20.48
CA ALA A 306 2.09 -18.34 19.48
C ALA A 306 1.39 -18.49 18.13
N ALA A 307 1.23 -17.37 17.39
CA ALA A 307 0.85 -17.38 16.00
C ALA A 307 1.91 -16.70 15.14
N VAL A 308 2.28 -17.34 14.03
CA VAL A 308 3.33 -16.86 13.15
C VAL A 308 2.87 -17.00 11.70
N ASP A 309 2.76 -15.87 11.01
CA ASP A 309 2.36 -15.78 9.59
C ASP A 309 3.57 -15.57 8.67
N VAL A 310 4.74 -15.22 9.20
CA VAL A 310 5.92 -14.81 8.43
C VAL A 310 7.17 -15.51 8.92
N PHE A 311 8.10 -15.85 8.03
CA PHE A 311 9.29 -16.66 8.38
C PHE A 311 10.58 -16.03 7.82
N PRO A 312 11.75 -16.28 8.44
CA PRO A 312 13.04 -15.79 7.92
C PRO A 312 13.35 -16.32 6.52
N VAL A 313 12.94 -17.57 6.26
CA VAL A 313 13.05 -18.22 4.93
C VAL A 313 11.68 -18.74 4.55
N GLU A 314 11.13 -18.19 3.48
CA GLU A 314 9.81 -18.58 2.97
C GLU A 314 9.94 -19.34 1.64
N PRO A 315 9.21 -20.46 1.47
CA PRO A 315 9.18 -21.20 0.21
C PRO A 315 8.70 -20.32 -0.97
N LYS A 316 9.29 -20.55 -2.14
CA LYS A 316 8.99 -19.73 -3.32
C LYS A 316 7.70 -20.13 -4.02
N SER A 317 7.32 -21.41 -3.97
CA SER A 317 6.20 -21.95 -4.74
C SER A 317 5.19 -22.69 -3.88
N ARG A 318 3.95 -22.77 -4.35
CA ARG A 318 2.92 -23.59 -3.72
C ARG A 318 3.31 -25.07 -3.77
N GLY A 319 3.31 -25.70 -2.62
CA GLY A 319 3.65 -27.14 -2.49
C GLY A 319 5.12 -27.39 -2.18
N ASP A 320 5.97 -26.35 -2.15
CA ASP A 320 7.34 -26.50 -1.69
C ASP A 320 7.39 -26.97 -0.23
N HIS A 321 8.42 -27.73 0.12
CA HIS A 321 8.62 -28.16 1.50
C HIS A 321 8.89 -26.95 2.39
N PHE A 322 8.20 -26.89 3.53
CA PHE A 322 8.41 -25.89 4.56
C PHE A 322 9.01 -26.54 5.80
N ASP A 323 10.07 -25.97 6.31
CA ASP A 323 10.70 -26.37 7.56
C ASP A 323 10.82 -25.18 8.51
N SER A 324 10.60 -25.44 9.79
CA SER A 324 10.69 -24.43 10.85
C SER A 324 10.80 -25.14 12.20
N GLU A 325 11.60 -24.57 13.09
CA GLU A 325 11.75 -24.96 14.50
C GLU A 325 10.45 -24.88 15.31
N LEU A 326 9.43 -24.18 14.79
CA LEU A 326 8.13 -24.02 15.45
C LEU A 326 7.13 -25.15 15.12
N ARG A 327 7.44 -26.02 14.16
CA ARG A 327 6.52 -27.10 13.75
C ARG A 327 6.32 -28.10 14.88
N GLY A 328 5.08 -28.50 15.06
CA GLY A 328 4.68 -29.52 16.05
C GLY A 328 4.68 -29.04 17.51
N LEU A 329 4.89 -27.75 17.76
CA LEU A 329 4.79 -27.21 19.11
C LEU A 329 3.32 -27.12 19.56
N PRO A 330 3.04 -27.30 20.86
CA PRO A 330 1.70 -27.17 21.41
C PRO A 330 1.22 -25.71 21.32
N ASN A 331 -0.06 -25.51 21.06
CA ASN A 331 -0.71 -24.22 20.96
C ASN A 331 0.04 -23.19 20.09
N VAL A 332 0.58 -23.66 18.95
CA VAL A 332 1.25 -22.82 17.96
C VAL A 332 0.48 -22.88 16.63
N ILE A 333 0.11 -21.73 16.11
CA ILE A 333 -0.54 -21.57 14.79
C ILE A 333 0.52 -21.07 13.81
N LEU A 334 0.69 -21.78 12.69
CA LEU A 334 1.58 -21.39 11.60
C LEU A 334 0.76 -21.20 10.34
N THR A 335 0.88 -20.02 9.71
CA THR A 335 0.21 -19.70 8.46
C THR A 335 1.22 -19.25 7.41
N PRO A 336 1.02 -19.59 6.12
CA PRO A 336 2.03 -19.38 5.08
C PRO A 336 1.96 -17.98 4.46
N HIS A 337 2.16 -16.95 5.29
CA HIS A 337 2.17 -15.52 4.91
C HIS A 337 0.86 -15.11 4.20
N VAL A 338 -0.27 -15.47 4.81
CA VAL A 338 -1.61 -15.26 4.25
C VAL A 338 -2.37 -14.09 4.87
N GLY A 339 -1.79 -13.36 5.82
CA GLY A 339 -2.47 -12.26 6.50
C GLY A 339 -3.12 -11.25 5.55
N GLY A 340 -2.47 -10.97 4.41
CA GLY A 340 -3.01 -10.10 3.35
C GLY A 340 -3.62 -10.84 2.16
N SER A 341 -3.88 -12.14 2.25
CA SER A 341 -4.27 -12.99 1.11
C SER A 341 -5.75 -13.36 1.13
N THR A 342 -6.63 -12.37 1.20
CA THR A 342 -8.08 -12.52 0.99
C THR A 342 -8.47 -12.05 -0.41
N GLU A 343 -9.61 -12.50 -0.93
CA GLU A 343 -10.13 -12.09 -2.24
C GLU A 343 -10.37 -10.58 -2.29
N GLU A 344 -10.93 -10.01 -1.22
CA GLU A 344 -11.17 -8.57 -1.08
C GLU A 344 -9.85 -7.79 -1.10
N ALA A 345 -8.85 -8.21 -0.32
CA ALA A 345 -7.56 -7.55 -0.30
C ALA A 345 -6.87 -7.59 -1.68
N GLN A 346 -6.89 -8.73 -2.37
CA GLN A 346 -6.30 -8.86 -3.70
C GLN A 346 -7.02 -7.98 -4.73
N ARG A 347 -8.35 -7.88 -4.67
CA ARG A 347 -9.16 -6.97 -5.48
C ARG A 347 -8.80 -5.51 -5.20
N ASP A 348 -8.75 -5.13 -3.93
CA ASP A 348 -8.51 -3.74 -3.51
C ASP A 348 -7.05 -3.32 -3.80
N ILE A 349 -6.09 -4.21 -3.64
CA ILE A 349 -4.70 -4.03 -4.10
C ILE A 349 -4.67 -3.81 -5.62
N GLY A 350 -5.37 -4.67 -6.37
CA GLY A 350 -5.47 -4.58 -7.82
C GLY A 350 -6.01 -3.23 -8.28
N GLN A 351 -7.11 -2.79 -7.70
CA GLN A 351 -7.73 -1.49 -7.98
C GLN A 351 -6.81 -0.33 -7.61
N PHE A 352 -6.22 -0.37 -6.41
CA PHE A 352 -5.42 0.73 -5.88
C PHE A 352 -4.14 0.96 -6.69
N VAL A 353 -3.31 -0.08 -6.87
CA VAL A 353 -2.02 0.06 -7.57
C VAL A 353 -2.23 0.41 -9.03
N SER A 354 -3.18 -0.26 -9.73
CA SER A 354 -3.49 0.08 -11.12
C SER A 354 -4.05 1.49 -11.25
N GLY A 355 -4.82 1.97 -10.27
CA GLY A 355 -5.26 3.36 -10.18
C GLY A 355 -4.08 4.33 -10.10
N LYS A 356 -3.05 4.01 -9.30
CA LYS A 356 -1.84 4.85 -9.20
C LYS A 356 -1.02 4.87 -10.49
N LEU A 357 -0.87 3.71 -11.13
CA LEU A 357 -0.22 3.64 -12.46
C LEU A 357 -0.99 4.46 -13.49
N ARG A 358 -2.32 4.34 -13.54
CA ARG A 358 -3.20 5.16 -14.39
C ARG A 358 -3.02 6.65 -14.13
N ASP A 359 -3.09 7.07 -12.86
CA ASP A 359 -2.98 8.48 -12.49
C ASP A 359 -1.60 9.05 -12.88
N TYR A 360 -0.53 8.26 -12.71
CA TYR A 360 0.81 8.67 -13.12
C TYR A 360 0.92 8.85 -14.63
N VAL A 361 0.41 7.91 -15.45
CA VAL A 361 0.52 8.03 -16.89
C VAL A 361 -0.36 9.14 -17.46
N ASN A 362 -1.54 9.37 -16.89
CA ASN A 362 -2.50 10.36 -17.38
C ASN A 362 -2.21 11.78 -16.89
N THR A 363 -1.80 11.93 -15.63
CA THR A 363 -1.73 13.24 -14.98
C THR A 363 -0.33 13.59 -14.45
N GLY A 364 0.61 12.65 -14.50
CA GLY A 364 1.94 12.81 -13.87
C GLY A 364 1.89 12.76 -12.34
N SER A 365 0.77 12.39 -11.71
CA SER A 365 0.66 12.32 -10.25
C SER A 365 1.61 11.27 -9.66
N THR A 366 2.45 11.68 -8.73
CA THR A 366 3.34 10.81 -7.95
C THR A 366 2.82 10.58 -6.53
N THR A 367 1.55 10.86 -6.27
CA THR A 367 0.93 10.69 -4.94
C THR A 367 1.05 9.25 -4.47
N LEU A 368 1.66 9.06 -3.29
CA LEU A 368 2.01 7.76 -2.70
C LEU A 368 3.08 6.97 -3.47
N SER A 369 3.85 7.63 -4.32
CA SER A 369 5.10 7.03 -4.82
C SER A 369 6.06 6.74 -3.67
N VAL A 370 6.65 5.54 -3.67
CA VAL A 370 7.58 5.12 -2.61
C VAL A 370 8.98 5.65 -2.82
N ASN A 371 9.32 6.10 -4.04
CA ASN A 371 10.67 6.52 -4.39
C ASN A 371 10.78 7.96 -4.90
N LEU A 372 9.78 8.51 -5.57
CA LEU A 372 9.80 9.89 -6.07
C LEU A 372 9.16 10.88 -5.09
N PRO A 373 9.41 12.21 -5.24
CA PRO A 373 8.69 13.23 -4.50
C PRO A 373 7.17 13.09 -4.69
N ASN A 374 6.39 13.21 -3.61
CA ASN A 374 4.93 13.14 -3.68
C ASN A 374 4.36 14.45 -4.19
N LEU A 375 3.65 14.39 -5.33
CA LEU A 375 3.04 15.54 -5.96
C LEU A 375 1.80 15.14 -6.74
N ALA A 376 0.74 15.93 -6.64
CA ALA A 376 -0.40 15.93 -7.55
C ALA A 376 -0.82 17.38 -7.82
N LEU A 377 -1.03 17.71 -9.08
CA LEU A 377 -1.68 18.92 -9.51
C LEU A 377 -3.09 18.54 -9.97
N ASP A 378 -4.08 19.36 -9.64
CA ASP A 378 -5.48 19.11 -10.00
C ASP A 378 -5.67 18.89 -11.49
N GLN A 379 -6.81 18.30 -11.85
CA GLN A 379 -7.06 17.81 -13.19
C GLN A 379 -6.88 18.90 -14.23
N HIS A 380 -5.98 18.64 -15.13
CA HIS A 380 -5.62 19.47 -16.24
C HIS A 380 -6.75 19.52 -17.29
N THR A 381 -7.18 20.71 -17.68
CA THR A 381 -8.22 20.91 -18.69
C THR A 381 -7.70 21.76 -19.83
N GLY A 382 -7.37 21.10 -20.96
CA GLY A 382 -7.11 21.79 -22.23
C GLY A 382 -5.77 22.52 -22.37
N CYS A 383 -4.76 22.14 -21.56
CA CYS A 383 -3.38 22.62 -21.65
C CYS A 383 -2.41 21.46 -21.90
N HIS A 384 -1.19 21.73 -22.14
CA HIS A 384 -0.11 20.71 -22.11
C HIS A 384 0.51 20.68 -20.74
N ARG A 385 0.75 19.48 -20.22
CA ARG A 385 1.38 19.26 -18.91
C ARG A 385 2.78 18.72 -19.07
N PHE A 386 3.75 19.41 -18.48
CA PHE A 386 5.13 18.94 -18.34
C PHE A 386 5.30 18.29 -16.98
N ALA A 387 5.69 17.03 -16.95
CA ALA A 387 6.07 16.29 -15.77
C ALA A 387 7.58 16.04 -15.80
N HIS A 388 8.34 16.82 -15.04
CA HIS A 388 9.79 16.90 -15.09
C HIS A 388 10.42 16.43 -13.80
N LEU A 389 11.09 15.28 -13.83
CA LEU A 389 11.96 14.79 -12.77
C LEU A 389 13.39 15.28 -13.03
N HIS A 390 13.99 15.90 -12.03
CA HIS A 390 15.32 16.49 -12.15
C HIS A 390 16.15 16.29 -10.88
N HIS A 391 17.46 16.46 -10.96
CA HIS A 391 18.32 16.59 -9.79
C HIS A 391 17.98 17.85 -9.01
N ASN A 392 17.84 17.72 -7.68
CA ASN A 392 17.45 18.82 -6.79
C ASN A 392 18.66 19.74 -6.51
N THR A 393 19.02 20.55 -7.50
CA THR A 393 20.11 21.53 -7.40
C THR A 393 19.57 22.95 -7.50
N PRO A 394 20.22 23.94 -6.85
CA PRO A 394 19.82 25.35 -6.93
C PRO A 394 19.74 25.84 -8.38
N GLY A 395 18.68 26.57 -8.71
CA GLY A 395 18.49 27.21 -10.01
C GLY A 395 17.72 26.40 -11.05
N VAL A 396 17.42 25.11 -10.84
CA VAL A 396 16.71 24.28 -11.84
C VAL A 396 15.34 24.86 -12.17
N LEU A 397 14.52 25.22 -11.16
CA LEU A 397 13.21 25.81 -11.40
C LEU A 397 13.30 27.14 -12.17
N ALA A 398 14.33 27.95 -11.88
CA ALA A 398 14.58 29.19 -12.62
C ALA A 398 14.93 28.91 -14.09
N ALA A 399 15.71 27.86 -14.37
CA ALA A 399 16.04 27.44 -15.74
C ALA A 399 14.81 26.95 -16.49
N VAL A 400 13.99 26.10 -15.87
CA VAL A 400 12.70 25.61 -16.42
C VAL A 400 11.80 26.80 -16.79
N ASN A 401 11.60 27.75 -15.86
CA ASN A 401 10.74 28.90 -16.09
C ASN A 401 11.30 29.86 -17.14
N ARG A 402 12.62 29.98 -17.24
CA ARG A 402 13.28 30.75 -18.31
C ARG A 402 13.03 30.13 -19.67
N THR A 403 13.15 28.81 -19.81
CA THR A 403 12.84 28.12 -21.08
C THR A 403 11.42 28.43 -21.55
N PHE A 404 10.43 28.36 -20.69
CA PHE A 404 9.06 28.75 -21.05
C PHE A 404 8.97 30.23 -21.48
N ALA A 405 9.59 31.13 -20.72
CA ALA A 405 9.54 32.57 -21.01
C ALA A 405 10.23 32.94 -22.33
N GLU A 406 11.39 32.34 -22.64
CA GLU A 406 12.14 32.56 -23.88
C GLU A 406 11.34 32.14 -25.14
N HIS A 407 10.46 31.14 -24.99
CA HIS A 407 9.59 30.68 -26.07
C HIS A 407 8.18 31.28 -26.01
N GLY A 408 7.94 32.28 -25.15
CA GLY A 408 6.66 32.95 -25.05
C GLY A 408 5.53 32.08 -24.50
N VAL A 409 5.85 31.01 -23.80
CA VAL A 409 4.89 30.07 -23.22
C VAL A 409 4.46 30.54 -21.83
N ASN A 410 3.14 30.71 -21.62
CA ASN A 410 2.60 31.08 -20.33
C ASN A 410 2.33 29.87 -19.43
N ILE A 411 2.69 29.98 -18.16
CA ILE A 411 2.45 28.95 -17.13
C ILE A 411 1.08 29.22 -16.51
N GLU A 412 0.19 28.25 -16.59
CA GLU A 412 -1.15 28.28 -15.98
C GLU A 412 -1.15 27.73 -14.56
N GLY A 413 -0.29 26.76 -14.29
CA GLY A 413 -0.09 26.17 -12.98
C GLY A 413 1.26 25.48 -12.87
N GLN A 414 1.87 25.55 -11.69
CA GLN A 414 3.15 24.88 -11.44
C GLN A 414 3.24 24.42 -9.99
N LEU A 415 3.69 23.20 -9.80
CA LEU A 415 3.91 22.63 -8.47
C LEU A 415 5.23 21.86 -8.46
N LEU A 416 6.05 22.13 -7.44
CA LEU A 416 7.33 21.45 -7.20
C LEU A 416 7.29 20.73 -5.86
N ALA A 417 7.72 19.48 -5.83
CA ALA A 417 8.06 18.75 -4.62
C ALA A 417 9.49 18.21 -4.70
N THR A 418 10.16 18.08 -3.55
CA THR A 418 11.52 17.54 -3.47
C THR A 418 11.60 16.40 -2.48
N ARG A 419 12.49 15.43 -2.75
CA ARG A 419 12.79 14.31 -1.88
C ARG A 419 14.25 13.89 -2.07
N GLY A 420 15.10 14.19 -1.09
CA GLY A 420 16.54 13.91 -1.17
C GLY A 420 17.18 14.62 -2.38
N GLU A 421 17.83 13.84 -3.23
CA GLU A 421 18.54 14.33 -4.41
C GLU A 421 17.65 14.62 -5.64
N PHE A 422 16.34 14.39 -5.54
CA PHE A 422 15.40 14.58 -6.65
C PHE A 422 14.38 15.68 -6.39
N GLY A 423 14.09 16.46 -7.42
CA GLY A 423 12.94 17.35 -7.52
C GLY A 423 12.00 16.84 -8.61
N TYR A 424 10.72 17.02 -8.40
CA TYR A 424 9.68 16.72 -9.38
C TYR A 424 8.79 17.94 -9.52
N VAL A 425 8.75 18.49 -10.75
CA VAL A 425 7.92 19.65 -11.06
C VAL A 425 6.89 19.28 -12.12
N VAL A 426 5.64 19.63 -11.86
CA VAL A 426 4.55 19.56 -12.84
C VAL A 426 4.17 20.97 -13.20
N THR A 427 4.18 21.26 -14.51
CA THR A 427 3.85 22.58 -15.06
C THR A 427 2.79 22.45 -16.13
N ASP A 428 1.67 23.15 -15.96
CA ASP A 428 0.61 23.28 -16.97
C ASP A 428 0.80 24.57 -17.77
N VAL A 429 0.72 24.46 -19.09
CA VAL A 429 0.89 25.58 -20.01
C VAL A 429 -0.25 25.60 -21.03
N SER A 430 -0.69 26.80 -21.44
CA SER A 430 -1.91 27.00 -22.26
C SER A 430 -1.65 27.07 -23.76
N ALA A 431 -0.40 27.10 -24.20
CA ALA A 431 -0.02 27.30 -25.59
C ALA A 431 0.28 25.99 -26.33
N ASP A 432 0.11 26.01 -27.66
CA ASP A 432 0.73 25.02 -28.53
C ASP A 432 2.25 25.08 -28.31
N ILE A 433 2.84 23.93 -28.01
CA ILE A 433 4.24 23.86 -27.61
C ILE A 433 5.11 23.54 -28.83
N ASP A 434 6.12 24.39 -29.05
CA ASP A 434 7.16 24.10 -30.00
C ASP A 434 8.05 22.93 -29.49
N GLN A 435 8.40 22.02 -30.39
CA GLN A 435 9.35 20.93 -30.11
C GLN A 435 10.67 21.45 -29.51
N ALA A 436 11.06 22.68 -29.81
CA ALA A 436 12.24 23.32 -29.27
C ALA A 436 12.20 23.45 -27.73
N VAL A 437 11.03 23.74 -27.15
CA VAL A 437 10.87 23.79 -25.67
C VAL A 437 11.13 22.44 -25.05
N ILE A 438 10.55 21.38 -25.64
CA ILE A 438 10.72 19.99 -25.15
C ILE A 438 12.18 19.61 -25.23
N THR A 439 12.84 19.83 -26.37
CA THR A 439 14.25 19.51 -26.59
C THR A 439 15.14 20.23 -25.60
N GLN A 440 14.95 21.56 -25.43
CA GLN A 440 15.77 22.35 -24.50
C GLN A 440 15.61 21.87 -23.06
N MET A 441 14.41 21.48 -22.64
CA MET A 441 14.18 20.92 -21.29
C MET A 441 14.77 19.52 -21.13
N GLN A 442 14.76 18.68 -22.18
CA GLN A 442 15.36 17.36 -22.16
C GLN A 442 16.89 17.41 -22.08
N GLU A 443 17.51 18.42 -22.71
CA GLU A 443 18.96 18.62 -22.75
C GLU A 443 19.52 19.32 -21.51
N MET A 444 18.70 19.77 -20.56
CA MET A 444 19.21 20.31 -19.29
C MET A 444 19.99 19.24 -18.56
N GLU A 445 21.20 19.57 -18.10
CA GLU A 445 22.11 18.67 -17.36
C GLU A 445 21.42 18.02 -16.14
N GLN A 446 20.50 18.73 -15.52
CA GLN A 446 19.78 18.28 -14.31
C GLN A 446 18.57 17.40 -14.64
N THR A 447 18.15 17.29 -15.89
CA THR A 447 16.98 16.49 -16.27
C THR A 447 17.27 15.00 -16.11
N VAL A 448 16.47 14.33 -15.28
CA VAL A 448 16.47 12.86 -15.18
C VAL A 448 15.45 12.28 -16.17
N ARG A 449 14.25 12.84 -16.17
CA ARG A 449 13.18 12.43 -17.11
C ARG A 449 12.17 13.56 -17.31
N LEU A 450 11.84 13.82 -18.56
CA LEU A 450 10.76 14.73 -18.95
C LEU A 450 9.66 13.94 -19.67
N ARG A 451 8.41 14.24 -19.32
CA ARG A 451 7.21 13.73 -20.01
C ARG A 451 6.30 14.91 -20.32
N VAL A 452 5.74 14.92 -21.52
CA VAL A 452 4.68 15.85 -21.91
C VAL A 452 3.38 15.08 -22.03
N LEU A 453 2.37 15.54 -21.30
CA LEU A 453 1.04 14.93 -21.22
C LEU A 453 0.04 15.92 -21.84
N SER A 454 -0.83 15.43 -22.72
CA SER A 454 -1.81 16.24 -23.48
C SER A 454 -3.23 15.69 -23.36
#